data_549d5fb37c97ff619afbb8b93f6cf07e
#
_entry.id   549d5fb37c97ff619afbb8b93f6cf07e
#
_cell.length_a   1.000
_cell.length_b   1.000
_cell.length_c   1.000
_cell.angle_alpha   90.00
_cell.angle_beta   90.00
_cell.angle_gamma   90.00
#
_symmetry.space_group_name_H-M   'P 1'
#
loop_
_entity.id
_entity.type
_entity.pdbx_description
1 polymer ?
#
loop_
_entity_poly.entity_id
_entity_poly.type
_entity_poly.pdbx_seq_one_letter_code
_entity_poly.pdbx_strand_id
1 'polypeptide(L)'
;YEAHDGGVTQSKLSRTHLISGATVERWYRDHLGIKRSEMDRRLCPRVLGIDEHFFTRKKGFATTFVDLRNHTVFDVKLGRSEPSLRAYLQGLQGRGNVQVVVMDLSETYRSIARQYFPSATIVADRFHVVRLINQQFLKVWQQHDPEGRKNRGLISLMRRHQWHLNDEQHANLMSYLTGYPVLQQLYVAKQKLVSLMLLKTLTARRARAKLPQLFGLLDQLRDSPLRVLARTLTSWLEPIVAMWRFSKSNGITEGFHNKMEMISRRAYGFRNFENYRLRVLTHCGWDGIINRVRVNARPPLIG
;
A
#
# COMPACT_ATOMS: atom_id res chain seq x y z
N TYR A 1 -9.09 -14.97 25.17
CA TYR A 1 -8.93 -14.26 23.90
C TYR A 1 -7.48 -13.89 23.61
N GLU A 2 -6.82 -13.22 24.56
CA GLU A 2 -5.44 -12.72 24.43
C GLU A 2 -4.46 -13.82 24.04
N ALA A 3 -4.59 -15.01 24.64
CA ALA A 3 -3.73 -16.15 24.32
C ALA A 3 -3.87 -16.58 22.84
N HIS A 4 -5.10 -16.60 22.32
CA HIS A 4 -5.35 -16.96 20.92
C HIS A 4 -4.88 -15.87 19.96
N ASP A 5 -5.10 -14.60 20.30
CA ASP A 5 -4.56 -13.45 19.58
C ASP A 5 -3.02 -13.46 19.57
N GLY A 6 -2.39 -13.90 20.67
CA GLY A 6 -0.95 -14.10 20.79
C GLY A 6 -0.39 -15.30 20.02
N GLY A 7 -1.25 -16.09 19.33
CA GLY A 7 -0.83 -17.22 18.48
C GLY A 7 -0.95 -18.60 19.13
N VAL A 8 -1.55 -18.72 20.33
CA VAL A 8 -1.84 -20.03 20.91
C VAL A 8 -2.95 -20.72 20.11
N THR A 9 -2.70 -21.94 19.66
CA THR A 9 -3.64 -22.69 18.82
C THR A 9 -4.91 -23.08 19.57
N GLN A 10 -6.03 -23.22 18.85
CA GLN A 10 -7.31 -23.69 19.41
C GLN A 10 -7.16 -25.06 20.08
N SER A 11 -6.39 -26.00 19.48
CA SER A 11 -6.08 -27.30 20.06
C SER A 11 -5.37 -27.18 21.41
N LYS A 12 -4.42 -26.26 21.55
CA LYS A 12 -3.72 -26.06 22.83
C LYS A 12 -4.67 -25.50 23.88
N LEU A 13 -5.47 -24.48 23.52
CA LEU A 13 -6.46 -23.90 24.43
C LEU A 13 -7.53 -24.93 24.85
N SER A 14 -8.01 -25.74 23.90
CA SER A 14 -8.96 -26.82 24.14
C SER A 14 -8.41 -27.80 25.20
N ARG A 15 -7.18 -28.25 25.06
CA ARG A 15 -6.53 -29.15 26.02
C ARG A 15 -6.27 -28.49 27.38
N THR A 16 -5.77 -27.25 27.38
CA THR A 16 -5.45 -26.52 28.60
C THR A 16 -6.68 -26.21 29.46
N HIS A 17 -7.81 -25.90 28.81
CA HIS A 17 -9.02 -25.51 29.50
C HIS A 17 -10.11 -26.59 29.53
N LEU A 18 -9.81 -27.81 29.05
CA LEU A 18 -10.74 -28.95 28.98
C LEU A 18 -12.07 -28.64 28.30
N ILE A 19 -12.04 -27.84 27.23
CA ILE A 19 -13.20 -27.45 26.42
C ILE A 19 -13.00 -27.89 24.97
N SER A 20 -14.09 -28.04 24.20
CA SER A 20 -13.97 -28.42 22.80
C SER A 20 -13.32 -27.30 21.95
N GLY A 21 -12.58 -27.66 20.89
CA GLY A 21 -12.05 -26.69 19.94
C GLY A 21 -13.15 -25.83 19.29
N ALA A 22 -14.33 -26.40 19.04
CA ALA A 22 -15.50 -25.68 18.54
C ALA A 22 -16.00 -24.62 19.54
N THR A 23 -15.94 -24.92 20.85
CA THR A 23 -16.27 -23.95 21.90
C THR A 23 -15.27 -22.80 21.92
N VAL A 24 -13.98 -23.09 21.81
CA VAL A 24 -12.93 -22.03 21.70
C VAL A 24 -13.20 -21.13 20.49
N GLU A 25 -13.48 -21.73 19.32
CA GLU A 25 -13.76 -20.98 18.10
C GLU A 25 -15.02 -20.11 18.26
N ARG A 26 -16.11 -20.65 18.80
CA ARG A 26 -17.36 -19.92 19.01
C ARG A 26 -17.14 -18.71 19.92
N TRP A 27 -16.56 -18.91 21.11
CA TRP A 27 -16.30 -17.82 22.05
C TRP A 27 -15.38 -16.75 21.48
N TYR A 28 -14.37 -17.16 20.74
CA TYR A 28 -13.49 -16.22 20.09
C TYR A 28 -14.22 -15.40 19.00
N ARG A 29 -15.06 -16.04 18.20
CA ARG A 29 -15.90 -15.38 17.20
C ARG A 29 -16.90 -14.41 17.83
N ASP A 30 -17.54 -14.80 18.91
CA ASP A 30 -18.50 -13.94 19.63
C ASP A 30 -17.78 -12.70 20.18
N HIS A 31 -16.63 -12.85 20.77
CA HIS A 31 -15.79 -11.73 21.25
C HIS A 31 -15.40 -10.79 20.12
N LEU A 32 -14.94 -11.32 19.00
CA LEU A 32 -14.60 -10.51 17.82
C LEU A 32 -15.87 -9.86 17.23
N GLY A 33 -17.02 -10.52 17.31
CA GLY A 33 -18.32 -10.00 16.88
C GLY A 33 -18.75 -8.75 17.65
N ILE A 34 -18.55 -8.74 18.96
CA ILE A 34 -18.81 -7.57 19.82
C ILE A 34 -17.96 -6.39 19.37
N LYS A 35 -16.64 -6.59 19.23
CA LYS A 35 -15.74 -5.55 18.71
C LYS A 35 -16.14 -5.05 17.32
N ARG A 36 -16.59 -5.94 16.45
CA ARG A 36 -17.04 -5.59 15.10
C ARG A 36 -18.29 -4.72 15.12
N SER A 37 -19.28 -5.00 15.99
CA SER A 37 -20.52 -4.22 16.03
C SER A 37 -20.28 -2.74 16.35
N GLU A 38 -19.24 -2.44 17.10
CA GLU A 38 -18.80 -1.07 17.36
C GLU A 38 -18.17 -0.42 16.12
N MET A 39 -17.49 -1.22 15.29
CA MET A 39 -16.86 -0.73 14.06
C MET A 39 -17.84 -0.53 12.89
N ASP A 40 -18.90 -1.34 12.82
CA ASP A 40 -19.89 -1.28 11.73
C ASP A 40 -20.71 0.03 11.71
N ARG A 41 -20.68 0.80 12.80
CA ARG A 41 -21.31 2.14 12.90
C ARG A 41 -20.40 3.30 12.42
N ARG A 42 -19.15 3.02 12.04
CA ARG A 42 -18.22 4.07 11.60
C ARG A 42 -18.62 4.64 10.25
N LEU A 43 -18.62 5.95 10.17
CA LEU A 43 -18.75 6.66 8.90
C LEU A 43 -17.43 6.60 8.12
N CYS A 44 -17.52 6.74 6.79
CA CYS A 44 -16.35 6.84 5.93
C CYS A 44 -15.38 7.90 6.44
N PRO A 45 -14.06 7.61 6.49
CA PRO A 45 -13.05 8.54 6.94
C PRO A 45 -12.86 9.68 5.92
N ARG A 46 -12.38 10.82 6.39
CA ARG A 46 -12.09 11.96 5.50
C ARG A 46 -10.95 11.70 4.53
N VAL A 47 -9.98 10.89 4.92
CA VAL A 47 -8.83 10.51 4.09
C VAL A 47 -8.80 8.99 4.00
N LEU A 48 -9.26 8.48 2.86
CA LEU A 48 -9.41 7.06 2.59
C LEU A 48 -8.24 6.55 1.75
N GLY A 49 -7.52 5.55 2.22
CA GLY A 49 -6.58 4.76 1.43
C GLY A 49 -7.29 3.57 0.81
N ILE A 50 -6.99 3.28 -0.44
CA ILE A 50 -7.47 2.07 -1.14
C ILE A 50 -6.27 1.37 -1.74
N ASP A 51 -6.12 0.07 -1.41
CA ASP A 51 -5.03 -0.75 -1.95
C ASP A 51 -5.46 -2.21 -2.06
N GLU A 52 -4.75 -2.99 -2.85
CA GLU A 52 -5.01 -4.42 -2.99
C GLU A 52 -3.95 -5.27 -2.30
N HIS A 53 -4.37 -6.40 -1.76
CA HIS A 53 -3.44 -7.44 -1.31
C HIS A 53 -3.92 -8.81 -1.76
N PHE A 54 -2.95 -9.72 -1.92
CA PHE A 54 -3.25 -11.10 -2.27
C PHE A 54 -3.75 -11.86 -1.04
N PHE A 55 -4.93 -12.46 -1.14
CA PHE A 55 -5.50 -13.23 -0.03
C PHE A 55 -5.16 -14.72 -0.12
N THR A 56 -5.62 -15.41 -1.17
CA THR A 56 -5.29 -16.82 -1.40
C THR A 56 -5.32 -17.15 -2.90
N ARG A 57 -4.63 -18.24 -3.30
CA ARG A 57 -4.66 -18.70 -4.70
C ARG A 57 -6.09 -18.98 -5.21
N LYS A 58 -6.97 -19.53 -4.36
CA LYS A 58 -8.35 -19.87 -4.72
C LYS A 58 -9.26 -18.65 -4.83
N LYS A 59 -9.09 -17.66 -3.97
CA LYS A 59 -9.99 -16.48 -3.85
C LYS A 59 -9.39 -15.21 -4.46
N GLY A 60 -8.11 -15.21 -4.81
CA GLY A 60 -7.43 -14.09 -5.44
C GLY A 60 -7.15 -12.93 -4.48
N PHE A 61 -7.48 -11.73 -4.92
CA PHE A 61 -7.18 -10.47 -4.23
C PHE A 61 -8.32 -10.00 -3.35
N ALA A 62 -7.96 -9.21 -2.34
CA ALA A 62 -8.87 -8.43 -1.53
C ALA A 62 -8.48 -6.95 -1.60
N THR A 63 -9.46 -6.06 -1.48
CA THR A 63 -9.25 -4.62 -1.38
C THR A 63 -9.28 -4.21 0.08
N THR A 64 -8.26 -3.47 0.50
CA THR A 64 -8.10 -2.88 1.82
C THR A 64 -8.50 -1.40 1.77
N PHE A 65 -9.39 -1.00 2.67
CA PHE A 65 -9.79 0.38 2.90
C PHE A 65 -9.16 0.84 4.22
N VAL A 66 -8.42 1.95 4.20
CA VAL A 66 -7.65 2.43 5.35
C VAL A 66 -8.04 3.87 5.69
N ASP A 67 -8.30 4.14 6.97
CA ASP A 67 -8.33 5.51 7.48
C ASP A 67 -6.89 6.01 7.66
N LEU A 68 -6.41 6.77 6.68
CA LEU A 68 -5.04 7.29 6.68
C LEU A 68 -4.84 8.43 7.68
N ARG A 69 -5.90 9.03 8.21
CA ARG A 69 -5.81 10.05 9.25
C ARG A 69 -5.58 9.43 10.62
N ASN A 70 -6.36 8.40 10.94
CA ASN A 70 -6.31 7.74 12.25
C ASN A 70 -5.39 6.51 12.27
N HIS A 71 -4.80 6.14 11.11
CA HIS A 71 -3.89 5.01 10.97
C HIS A 71 -4.55 3.68 11.39
N THR A 72 -5.76 3.43 10.88
CA THR A 72 -6.52 2.20 11.16
C THR A 72 -7.06 1.60 9.86
N VAL A 73 -7.21 0.28 9.83
CA VAL A 73 -7.93 -0.38 8.74
C VAL A 73 -9.42 -0.09 8.91
N PHE A 74 -10.02 0.54 7.92
CA PHE A 74 -11.46 0.83 7.89
C PHE A 74 -12.25 -0.42 7.55
N ASP A 75 -11.88 -1.12 6.47
CA ASP A 75 -12.46 -2.41 6.10
C ASP A 75 -11.58 -3.19 5.12
N VAL A 76 -11.89 -4.47 4.94
CA VAL A 76 -11.28 -5.34 3.93
C VAL A 76 -12.41 -6.08 3.19
N LYS A 77 -12.36 -6.10 1.85
CA LYS A 77 -13.36 -6.77 1.01
C LYS A 77 -12.71 -7.67 -0.02
N LEU A 78 -13.31 -8.83 -0.22
CA LEU A 78 -12.85 -9.76 -1.25
C LEU A 78 -13.13 -9.18 -2.64
N GLY A 79 -12.15 -9.31 -3.53
CA GLY A 79 -12.20 -8.78 -4.88
C GLY A 79 -11.51 -7.42 -5.02
N ARG A 80 -11.31 -7.00 -6.27
CA ARG A 80 -10.66 -5.74 -6.65
C ARG A 80 -11.32 -5.05 -7.84
N SER A 81 -12.40 -5.61 -8.35
CA SER A 81 -13.17 -5.05 -9.46
C SER A 81 -14.40 -4.30 -8.94
N GLU A 82 -14.88 -3.33 -9.71
CA GLU A 82 -16.09 -2.60 -9.36
C GLU A 82 -17.29 -3.53 -9.12
N PRO A 83 -17.60 -4.53 -9.97
CA PRO A 83 -18.70 -5.44 -9.71
C PRO A 83 -18.58 -6.21 -8.39
N SER A 84 -17.35 -6.61 -8.00
CA SER A 84 -17.13 -7.33 -6.74
C SER A 84 -17.28 -6.46 -5.49
N LEU A 85 -17.08 -5.15 -5.62
CA LEU A 85 -17.13 -4.18 -4.52
C LEU A 85 -18.42 -3.37 -4.47
N ARG A 86 -19.25 -3.43 -5.52
CA ARG A 86 -20.44 -2.58 -5.72
C ARG A 86 -21.39 -2.55 -4.52
N ALA A 87 -21.86 -3.70 -4.10
CA ALA A 87 -22.81 -3.79 -2.98
C ALA A 87 -22.25 -3.19 -1.69
N TYR A 88 -20.97 -3.43 -1.43
CA TYR A 88 -20.28 -2.85 -0.28
C TYR A 88 -20.16 -1.32 -0.40
N LEU A 89 -19.70 -0.82 -1.54
CA LEU A 89 -19.49 0.61 -1.77
C LEU A 89 -20.82 1.40 -1.74
N GLN A 90 -21.90 0.81 -2.25
CA GLN A 90 -23.25 1.39 -2.17
C GLN A 90 -23.76 1.48 -0.73
N GLY A 91 -23.47 0.47 0.10
CA GLY A 91 -23.89 0.39 1.50
C GLY A 91 -23.05 1.24 2.46
N LEU A 92 -21.94 1.84 2.03
CA LEU A 92 -21.10 2.65 2.89
C LEU A 92 -21.81 3.91 3.38
N GLN A 93 -21.85 4.10 4.70
CA GLN A 93 -22.38 5.30 5.30
C GLN A 93 -21.36 6.43 5.32
N GLY A 94 -21.80 7.67 5.13
CA GLY A 94 -20.94 8.84 5.19
C GLY A 94 -19.97 8.97 4.01
N ARG A 95 -20.27 8.43 2.84
CA ARG A 95 -19.42 8.57 1.62
C ARG A 95 -19.09 10.03 1.29
N GLY A 96 -20.04 10.95 1.52
CA GLY A 96 -19.82 12.39 1.34
C GLY A 96 -18.77 13.00 2.26
N ASN A 97 -18.38 12.31 3.33
CA ASN A 97 -17.31 12.78 4.23
C ASN A 97 -15.90 12.60 3.64
N VAL A 98 -15.76 11.72 2.63
CA VAL A 98 -14.46 11.45 2.01
C VAL A 98 -14.02 12.66 1.19
N GLN A 99 -12.96 13.30 1.64
CA GLN A 99 -12.37 14.47 0.98
C GLN A 99 -11.16 14.11 0.11
N VAL A 100 -10.49 13.04 0.48
CA VAL A 100 -9.27 12.56 -0.22
C VAL A 100 -9.31 11.04 -0.32
N VAL A 101 -9.03 10.53 -1.52
CA VAL A 101 -8.79 9.10 -1.76
C VAL A 101 -7.37 8.92 -2.24
N VAL A 102 -6.55 8.18 -1.49
CA VAL A 102 -5.18 7.82 -1.86
C VAL A 102 -5.17 6.40 -2.39
N MET A 103 -4.60 6.18 -3.58
CA MET A 103 -4.58 4.87 -4.23
C MET A 103 -3.34 4.69 -5.11
N ASP A 104 -3.10 3.46 -5.55
CA ASP A 104 -2.16 3.15 -6.61
C ASP A 104 -2.62 3.72 -7.98
N LEU A 105 -1.80 3.52 -9.01
CA LEU A 105 -2.12 3.96 -10.38
C LEU A 105 -3.08 2.98 -11.09
N SER A 106 -4.14 2.56 -10.41
CA SER A 106 -5.16 1.65 -10.92
C SER A 106 -6.35 2.39 -11.51
N GLU A 107 -6.61 2.18 -12.81
CA GLU A 107 -7.80 2.74 -13.47
C GLU A 107 -9.10 2.24 -12.85
N THR A 108 -9.12 0.99 -12.38
CA THR A 108 -10.27 0.41 -11.68
C THR A 108 -10.58 1.18 -10.40
N TYR A 109 -9.58 1.41 -9.56
CA TYR A 109 -9.79 2.18 -8.32
C TYR A 109 -10.06 3.65 -8.61
N ARG A 110 -9.48 4.22 -9.68
CA ARG A 110 -9.80 5.58 -10.11
C ARG A 110 -11.26 5.72 -10.53
N SER A 111 -11.78 4.76 -11.27
CA SER A 111 -13.21 4.70 -11.65
C SER A 111 -14.11 4.56 -10.42
N ILE A 112 -13.78 3.65 -9.50
CA ILE A 112 -14.47 3.47 -8.23
C ILE A 112 -14.48 4.77 -7.41
N ALA A 113 -13.33 5.43 -7.29
CA ALA A 113 -13.26 6.68 -6.53
C ALA A 113 -14.14 7.79 -7.12
N ARG A 114 -14.12 7.95 -8.44
CA ARG A 114 -14.99 8.93 -9.14
C ARG A 114 -16.47 8.64 -8.97
N GLN A 115 -16.84 7.37 -9.01
CA GLN A 115 -18.24 6.95 -8.93
C GLN A 115 -18.79 7.03 -7.51
N TYR A 116 -18.05 6.58 -6.51
CA TYR A 116 -18.56 6.42 -5.15
C TYR A 116 -18.15 7.55 -4.19
N PHE A 117 -17.11 8.31 -4.53
CA PHE A 117 -16.61 9.45 -3.76
C PHE A 117 -16.38 10.68 -4.66
N PRO A 118 -17.44 11.17 -5.35
CA PRO A 118 -17.30 12.17 -6.42
C PRO A 118 -16.73 13.51 -5.95
N SER A 119 -16.89 13.85 -4.66
CA SER A 119 -16.35 15.07 -4.07
C SER A 119 -14.90 14.93 -3.59
N ALA A 120 -14.34 13.73 -3.64
CA ALA A 120 -13.00 13.49 -3.12
C ALA A 120 -11.90 13.83 -4.13
N THR A 121 -10.83 14.43 -3.65
CA THR A 121 -9.60 14.58 -4.43
C THR A 121 -8.87 13.24 -4.49
N ILE A 122 -8.63 12.74 -5.72
CA ILE A 122 -7.82 11.54 -5.92
C ILE A 122 -6.34 11.91 -5.83
N VAL A 123 -5.59 11.16 -5.03
CA VAL A 123 -4.15 11.30 -4.83
C VAL A 123 -3.46 9.99 -5.22
N ALA A 124 -2.49 10.07 -6.12
CA ALA A 124 -1.67 8.90 -6.45
C ALA A 124 -0.74 8.57 -5.28
N ASP A 125 -0.57 7.28 -4.99
CA ASP A 125 0.43 6.88 -4.00
C ASP A 125 1.84 7.04 -4.58
N ARG A 126 2.65 7.84 -3.90
CA ARG A 126 4.02 8.17 -4.29
C ARG A 126 4.90 6.94 -4.46
N PHE A 127 4.75 5.95 -3.59
CA PHE A 127 5.53 4.71 -3.66
C PHE A 127 5.25 3.97 -4.97
N HIS A 128 3.99 3.85 -5.36
CA HIS A 128 3.57 3.19 -6.60
C HIS A 128 4.00 3.96 -7.86
N VAL A 129 4.02 5.30 -7.82
CA VAL A 129 4.59 6.11 -8.91
C VAL A 129 6.08 5.82 -9.08
N VAL A 130 6.86 5.85 -8.00
CA VAL A 130 8.31 5.54 -8.05
C VAL A 130 8.55 4.09 -8.47
N ARG A 131 7.74 3.16 -7.98
CA ARG A 131 7.80 1.75 -8.38
C ARG A 131 7.56 1.57 -9.87
N LEU A 132 6.55 2.25 -10.44
CA LEU A 132 6.28 2.22 -11.88
C LEU A 132 7.47 2.74 -12.69
N ILE A 133 8.05 3.88 -12.31
CA ILE A 133 9.24 4.45 -12.96
C ILE A 133 10.37 3.41 -12.98
N ASN A 134 10.66 2.81 -11.82
CA ASN A 134 11.71 1.80 -11.72
C ASN A 134 11.41 0.56 -12.59
N GLN A 135 10.16 0.10 -12.62
CA GLN A 135 9.78 -1.06 -13.42
C GLN A 135 9.96 -0.83 -14.92
N GLN A 136 9.54 0.33 -15.44
CA GLN A 136 9.70 0.64 -16.86
C GLN A 136 11.18 0.85 -17.24
N PHE A 137 11.96 1.50 -16.38
CA PHE A 137 13.39 1.62 -16.55
C PHE A 137 14.09 0.24 -16.63
N LEU A 138 13.71 -0.71 -15.76
CA LEU A 138 14.25 -2.07 -15.78
C LEU A 138 13.88 -2.85 -17.05
N LYS A 139 12.73 -2.55 -17.67
CA LYS A 139 12.35 -3.13 -18.97
C LYS A 139 13.23 -2.59 -20.10
N VAL A 140 13.52 -1.30 -20.10
CA VAL A 140 14.46 -0.69 -21.08
C VAL A 140 15.84 -1.30 -20.89
N TRP A 141 16.32 -1.41 -19.65
CA TRP A 141 17.59 -2.07 -19.39
C TRP A 141 17.64 -3.50 -19.94
N GLN A 142 16.57 -4.28 -19.76
CA GLN A 142 16.44 -5.63 -20.33
C GLN A 142 16.58 -5.67 -21.85
N GLN A 143 16.21 -4.60 -22.57
CA GLN A 143 16.34 -4.49 -24.03
C GLN A 143 17.78 -4.18 -24.45
N HIS A 144 18.51 -3.38 -23.67
CA HIS A 144 19.87 -2.94 -23.98
C HIS A 144 20.95 -3.91 -23.50
N ASP A 145 20.74 -4.55 -22.35
CA ASP A 145 21.65 -5.54 -21.78
C ASP A 145 20.87 -6.64 -21.04
N PRO A 146 20.44 -7.69 -21.74
CA PRO A 146 19.72 -8.81 -21.14
C PRO A 146 20.55 -9.58 -20.09
N GLU A 147 21.87 -9.67 -20.28
CA GLU A 147 22.73 -10.44 -19.38
C GLU A 147 23.02 -9.66 -18.08
N GLY A 148 23.37 -8.38 -18.18
CA GLY A 148 23.52 -7.51 -17.00
C GLY A 148 22.24 -7.43 -16.19
N ARG A 149 21.06 -7.51 -16.86
CA ARG A 149 19.77 -7.54 -16.21
C ARG A 149 19.50 -8.80 -15.36
N LYS A 150 20.25 -9.88 -15.57
CA LYS A 150 20.18 -11.11 -14.74
C LYS A 150 21.04 -10.98 -13.48
N ASN A 151 22.01 -10.06 -13.44
CA ASN A 151 22.89 -9.86 -12.31
C ASN A 151 22.15 -9.21 -11.13
N ARG A 152 21.97 -9.97 -10.03
CA ARG A 152 21.26 -9.52 -8.83
C ARG A 152 21.90 -8.31 -8.15
N GLY A 153 23.22 -8.22 -8.17
CA GLY A 153 23.97 -7.08 -7.62
C GLY A 153 23.66 -5.81 -8.41
N LEU A 154 23.79 -5.84 -9.75
CA LEU A 154 23.46 -4.72 -10.61
C LEU A 154 21.98 -4.31 -10.51
N ILE A 155 21.05 -5.28 -10.42
CA ILE A 155 19.62 -4.99 -10.20
C ILE A 155 19.42 -4.18 -8.92
N SER A 156 20.10 -4.57 -7.85
CA SER A 156 20.02 -3.86 -6.57
C SER A 156 20.50 -2.42 -6.71
N LEU A 157 21.65 -2.20 -7.36
CA LEU A 157 22.24 -0.87 -7.58
C LEU A 157 21.36 0.00 -8.50
N MET A 158 20.93 -0.55 -9.64
CA MET A 158 20.09 0.15 -10.63
C MET A 158 18.72 0.58 -10.07
N ARG A 159 18.14 -0.15 -9.12
CA ARG A 159 16.87 0.20 -8.48
C ARG A 159 17.00 1.31 -7.46
N ARG A 160 18.11 1.35 -6.71
CA ARG A 160 18.29 2.30 -5.62
C ARG A 160 18.35 3.73 -6.13
N HIS A 161 17.95 4.64 -5.27
CA HIS A 161 18.27 6.05 -5.46
C HIS A 161 19.76 6.27 -5.19
N GLN A 162 20.42 7.10 -6.01
CA GLN A 162 21.86 7.33 -5.89
C GLN A 162 22.30 7.76 -4.48
N TRP A 163 21.46 8.45 -3.72
CA TRP A 163 21.75 8.86 -2.33
C TRP A 163 21.83 7.70 -1.34
N HIS A 164 21.42 6.51 -1.73
CA HIS A 164 21.49 5.29 -0.91
C HIS A 164 22.61 4.36 -1.35
N LEU A 165 23.46 4.80 -2.24
CA LEU A 165 24.66 4.08 -2.66
C LEU A 165 25.85 4.63 -1.87
N ASN A 166 26.69 3.74 -1.33
CA ASN A 166 28.01 4.14 -0.84
C ASN A 166 28.97 4.35 -2.03
N ASP A 167 30.18 4.89 -1.76
CA ASP A 167 31.14 5.27 -2.80
C ASP A 167 31.55 4.08 -3.68
N GLU A 168 31.80 2.92 -3.08
CA GLU A 168 32.13 1.69 -3.80
C GLU A 168 30.99 1.24 -4.72
N GLN A 169 29.76 1.20 -4.21
CA GLN A 169 28.57 0.85 -4.97
C GLN A 169 28.33 1.82 -6.13
N HIS A 170 28.55 3.11 -5.89
CA HIS A 170 28.43 4.14 -6.91
C HIS A 170 29.52 3.96 -7.98
N ALA A 171 30.79 3.76 -7.59
CA ALA A 171 31.90 3.52 -8.52
C ALA A 171 31.64 2.27 -9.39
N ASN A 172 31.24 1.16 -8.78
CA ASN A 172 30.89 -0.09 -9.49
C ASN A 172 29.78 0.12 -10.50
N LEU A 173 28.73 0.85 -10.12
CA LEU A 173 27.61 1.15 -11.02
C LEU A 173 28.05 2.06 -12.17
N MET A 174 28.84 3.10 -11.90
CA MET A 174 29.32 4.01 -12.96
C MET A 174 30.28 3.31 -13.92
N SER A 175 31.16 2.45 -13.41
CA SER A 175 32.04 1.61 -14.25
C SER A 175 31.24 0.74 -15.21
N TYR A 176 30.19 0.08 -14.72
CA TYR A 176 29.27 -0.68 -15.58
C TYR A 176 28.59 0.21 -16.62
N LEU A 177 28.02 1.35 -16.22
CA LEU A 177 27.29 2.24 -17.10
C LEU A 177 28.16 2.91 -18.16
N THR A 178 29.47 3.05 -17.93
CA THR A 178 30.43 3.57 -18.92
C THR A 178 30.46 2.71 -20.19
N GLY A 179 30.25 1.39 -20.05
CA GLY A 179 30.14 0.47 -21.19
C GLY A 179 28.82 0.59 -21.97
N TYR A 180 27.84 1.32 -21.43
CA TYR A 180 26.49 1.45 -22.01
C TYR A 180 26.00 2.90 -21.97
N PRO A 181 26.46 3.80 -22.86
CA PRO A 181 26.16 5.24 -22.80
C PRO A 181 24.66 5.56 -22.79
N VAL A 182 23.84 4.80 -23.53
CA VAL A 182 22.39 4.97 -23.55
C VAL A 182 21.79 4.66 -22.19
N LEU A 183 22.21 3.55 -21.56
CA LEU A 183 21.73 3.18 -20.21
C LEU A 183 22.18 4.20 -19.16
N GLN A 184 23.36 4.78 -19.30
CA GLN A 184 23.85 5.84 -18.43
C GLN A 184 22.95 7.08 -18.48
N GLN A 185 22.58 7.53 -19.67
CA GLN A 185 21.66 8.67 -19.86
C GLN A 185 20.27 8.36 -19.26
N LEU A 186 19.78 7.16 -19.52
CA LEU A 186 18.49 6.71 -18.97
C LEU A 186 18.52 6.60 -17.44
N TYR A 187 19.62 6.12 -16.87
CA TYR A 187 19.81 6.09 -15.42
C TYR A 187 19.77 7.49 -14.82
N VAL A 188 20.48 8.46 -15.42
CA VAL A 188 20.46 9.86 -14.98
C VAL A 188 19.04 10.44 -15.07
N ALA A 189 18.34 10.21 -16.18
CA ALA A 189 16.95 10.65 -16.35
C ALA A 189 16.02 10.04 -15.29
N LYS A 190 16.14 8.73 -15.04
CA LYS A 190 15.42 8.03 -13.97
C LYS A 190 15.70 8.64 -12.60
N GLN A 191 16.97 8.90 -12.26
CA GLN A 191 17.35 9.49 -10.98
C GLN A 191 16.75 10.89 -10.81
N LYS A 192 16.79 11.74 -11.84
CA LYS A 192 16.17 13.07 -11.81
C LYS A 192 14.65 12.99 -11.59
N LEU A 193 13.98 12.09 -12.30
CA LEU A 193 12.53 11.91 -12.15
C LEU A 193 12.16 11.39 -10.75
N VAL A 194 12.86 10.38 -10.25
CA VAL A 194 12.63 9.84 -8.91
C VAL A 194 12.94 10.89 -7.84
N SER A 195 14.04 11.63 -7.96
CA SER A 195 14.38 12.73 -7.05
C SER A 195 13.25 13.76 -6.98
N LEU A 196 12.70 14.15 -8.14
CA LEU A 196 11.58 15.09 -8.19
C LEU A 196 10.34 14.52 -7.47
N MET A 197 10.02 13.24 -7.71
CA MET A 197 8.89 12.58 -7.03
C MET A 197 9.05 12.51 -5.51
N LEU A 198 10.28 12.39 -5.02
CA LEU A 198 10.59 12.31 -3.59
C LEU A 198 10.75 13.66 -2.92
N LEU A 199 10.87 14.75 -3.67
CA LEU A 199 11.11 16.09 -3.14
C LEU A 199 9.90 16.62 -2.36
N LYS A 200 9.96 16.59 -1.04
CA LYS A 200 8.87 17.01 -0.15
C LYS A 200 8.60 18.53 -0.16
N THR A 201 9.61 19.33 -0.48
CA THR A 201 9.53 20.79 -0.50
C THR A 201 8.93 21.35 -1.81
N LEU A 202 8.69 20.50 -2.81
CA LEU A 202 8.04 20.90 -4.05
C LEU A 202 6.58 21.23 -3.78
N THR A 203 6.10 22.35 -4.34
CA THR A 203 4.68 22.70 -4.27
C THR A 203 3.91 22.08 -5.43
N ALA A 204 2.61 21.80 -5.24
CA ALA A 204 1.75 21.28 -6.29
C ALA A 204 1.75 22.17 -7.55
N ARG A 205 1.79 23.52 -7.38
CA ARG A 205 1.89 24.48 -8.49
C ARG A 205 3.17 24.28 -9.31
N ARG A 206 4.33 24.14 -8.63
CA ARG A 206 5.62 23.90 -9.30
C ARG A 206 5.69 22.51 -9.95
N ALA A 207 5.11 21.49 -9.29
CA ALA A 207 5.02 20.15 -9.85
C ALA A 207 4.19 20.15 -11.15
N ARG A 208 3.01 20.77 -11.15
CA ARG A 208 2.14 20.88 -12.33
C ARG A 208 2.82 21.57 -13.51
N ALA A 209 3.71 22.54 -13.27
CA ALA A 209 4.46 23.22 -14.33
C ALA A 209 5.61 22.36 -14.88
N LYS A 210 6.30 21.58 -14.04
CA LYS A 210 7.52 20.84 -14.43
C LYS A 210 7.25 19.44 -14.98
N LEU A 211 6.26 18.73 -14.44
CA LEU A 211 6.03 17.32 -14.77
C LEU A 211 5.69 17.07 -16.25
N PRO A 212 4.81 17.86 -16.90
CA PRO A 212 4.48 17.65 -18.31
C PRO A 212 5.70 17.70 -19.23
N GLN A 213 6.64 18.61 -18.97
CA GLN A 213 7.88 18.73 -19.75
C GLN A 213 8.73 17.47 -19.62
N LEU A 214 8.88 16.94 -18.40
CA LEU A 214 9.63 15.70 -18.15
C LEU A 214 8.95 14.48 -18.78
N PHE A 215 7.61 14.41 -18.73
CA PHE A 215 6.86 13.32 -19.36
C PHE A 215 6.97 13.39 -20.89
N GLY A 216 6.95 14.59 -21.48
CA GLY A 216 7.19 14.79 -22.91
C GLY A 216 8.58 14.33 -23.35
N LEU A 217 9.62 14.58 -22.53
CA LEU A 217 10.96 14.08 -22.83
C LEU A 217 11.03 12.54 -22.81
N LEU A 218 10.33 11.87 -21.91
CA LEU A 218 10.23 10.41 -21.89
C LEU A 218 9.53 9.86 -23.15
N ASP A 219 8.53 10.56 -23.66
CA ASP A 219 7.82 10.14 -24.89
C ASP A 219 8.69 10.24 -26.13
N GLN A 220 9.61 11.23 -26.17
CA GLN A 220 10.55 11.44 -27.28
C GLN A 220 11.64 10.36 -27.39
N LEU A 221 11.94 9.64 -26.31
CA LEU A 221 13.01 8.64 -26.28
C LEU A 221 12.73 7.36 -27.11
N ARG A 222 11.63 7.29 -27.84
CA ARG A 222 11.22 6.21 -28.77
C ARG A 222 11.18 4.78 -28.16
N ASP A 223 11.59 4.58 -26.93
CA ASP A 223 11.52 3.30 -26.23
C ASP A 223 10.10 2.99 -25.81
N SER A 224 9.59 1.83 -26.22
CA SER A 224 8.21 1.43 -25.93
C SER A 224 7.84 1.47 -24.42
N PRO A 225 8.66 0.95 -23.50
CA PRO A 225 8.36 1.07 -22.07
C PRO A 225 8.31 2.52 -21.55
N LEU A 226 9.17 3.42 -22.08
CA LEU A 226 9.21 4.82 -21.66
C LEU A 226 8.00 5.59 -22.20
N ARG A 227 7.53 5.30 -23.42
CA ARG A 227 6.28 5.86 -23.93
C ARG A 227 5.06 5.42 -23.13
N VAL A 228 5.01 4.13 -22.74
CA VAL A 228 3.96 3.64 -21.83
C VAL A 228 4.01 4.38 -20.51
N LEU A 229 5.22 4.56 -19.94
CA LEU A 229 5.40 5.34 -18.71
C LEU A 229 4.91 6.77 -18.87
N ALA A 230 5.35 7.48 -19.93
CA ALA A 230 4.95 8.87 -20.21
C ALA A 230 3.43 9.01 -20.29
N ARG A 231 2.75 8.16 -21.06
CA ARG A 231 1.29 8.15 -21.20
C ARG A 231 0.59 7.92 -19.86
N THR A 232 1.06 6.93 -19.08
CA THR A 232 0.50 6.66 -17.76
C THR A 232 0.68 7.86 -16.83
N LEU A 233 1.89 8.40 -16.72
CA LEU A 233 2.16 9.55 -15.86
C LEU A 233 1.36 10.80 -16.29
N THR A 234 1.19 11.02 -17.60
CA THR A 234 0.37 12.11 -18.15
C THR A 234 -1.11 11.93 -17.80
N SER A 235 -1.65 10.72 -17.94
CA SER A 235 -3.05 10.45 -17.61
C SER A 235 -3.33 10.57 -16.10
N TRP A 236 -2.29 10.41 -15.28
CA TRP A 236 -2.35 10.53 -13.81
C TRP A 236 -1.77 11.85 -13.29
N LEU A 237 -1.55 12.85 -14.15
CA LEU A 237 -0.88 14.10 -13.76
C LEU A 237 -1.53 14.76 -12.54
N GLU A 238 -2.85 14.96 -12.55
CA GLU A 238 -3.54 15.62 -11.44
C GLU A 238 -3.47 14.83 -10.12
N PRO A 239 -3.74 13.52 -10.09
CA PRO A 239 -3.50 12.71 -8.89
C PRO A 239 -2.04 12.72 -8.41
N ILE A 240 -1.07 12.75 -9.33
CA ILE A 240 0.36 12.86 -8.99
C ILE A 240 0.68 14.24 -8.40
N VAL A 241 0.19 15.33 -9.00
CA VAL A 241 0.37 16.68 -8.48
C VAL A 241 -0.24 16.83 -7.08
N ALA A 242 -1.37 16.17 -6.84
CA ALA A 242 -2.04 16.20 -5.54
C ALA A 242 -1.18 15.61 -4.39
N MET A 243 -0.17 14.77 -4.68
CA MET A 243 0.76 14.24 -3.67
C MET A 243 1.50 15.34 -2.87
N TRP A 244 1.71 16.51 -3.46
CA TRP A 244 2.37 17.63 -2.79
C TRP A 244 1.43 18.53 -2.00
N ARG A 245 0.13 18.40 -2.24
CA ARG A 245 -0.89 19.07 -1.42
C ARG A 245 -1.28 18.25 -0.21
N PHE A 246 -1.29 16.92 -0.36
CA PHE A 246 -1.71 15.98 0.67
C PHE A 246 -0.51 15.11 1.07
N SER A 247 0.03 15.35 2.27
CA SER A 247 1.25 14.68 2.76
C SER A 247 1.05 13.21 3.18
N LYS A 248 -0.18 12.73 3.25
CA LYS A 248 -0.48 11.35 3.64
C LYS A 248 -0.13 10.41 2.49
N SER A 249 0.78 9.49 2.73
CA SER A 249 1.15 8.42 1.80
C SER A 249 0.45 7.12 2.17
N ASN A 250 0.32 6.22 1.21
CA ASN A 250 -0.23 4.88 1.43
C ASN A 250 0.77 3.91 2.10
N GLY A 251 1.96 4.39 2.50
CA GLY A 251 2.95 3.56 3.20
C GLY A 251 2.45 2.95 4.51
N ILE A 252 1.45 3.57 5.13
CA ILE A 252 0.72 3.00 6.27
C ILE A 252 -0.05 1.75 5.85
N THR A 253 -0.62 1.73 4.65
CA THR A 253 -1.35 0.56 4.10
C THR A 253 -0.41 -0.61 3.88
N GLU A 254 0.81 -0.37 3.38
CA GLU A 254 1.84 -1.41 3.27
C GLU A 254 2.20 -1.99 4.66
N GLY A 255 2.31 -1.14 5.68
CA GLY A 255 2.49 -1.59 7.07
C GLY A 255 1.33 -2.46 7.55
N PHE A 256 0.09 -2.17 7.16
CA PHE A 256 -1.06 -3.02 7.45
C PHE A 256 -1.02 -4.32 6.66
N HIS A 257 -0.62 -4.32 5.40
CA HIS A 257 -0.47 -5.56 4.62
C HIS A 257 0.53 -6.51 5.27
N ASN A 258 1.64 -6.01 5.81
CA ASN A 258 2.59 -6.81 6.59
C ASN A 258 1.95 -7.38 7.87
N LYS A 259 1.17 -6.59 8.61
CA LYS A 259 0.41 -7.09 9.77
C LYS A 259 -0.63 -8.15 9.38
N MET A 260 -1.35 -7.94 8.28
CA MET A 260 -2.32 -8.89 7.75
C MET A 260 -1.67 -10.21 7.32
N GLU A 261 -0.48 -10.14 6.72
CA GLU A 261 0.31 -11.32 6.39
C GLU A 261 0.73 -12.07 7.66
N MET A 262 1.18 -11.36 8.71
CA MET A 262 1.49 -11.97 10.01
C MET A 262 0.27 -12.63 10.65
N ILE A 263 -0.91 -12.00 10.58
CA ILE A 263 -2.17 -12.60 11.06
C ILE A 263 -2.46 -13.89 10.29
N SER A 264 -2.28 -13.89 8.97
CA SER A 264 -2.49 -15.07 8.13
C SER A 264 -1.50 -16.19 8.44
N ARG A 265 -0.21 -15.87 8.60
CA ARG A 265 0.84 -16.84 8.95
C ARG A 265 0.61 -17.46 10.32
N ARG A 266 0.26 -16.68 11.34
CA ARG A 266 -0.05 -17.17 12.70
C ARG A 266 -1.26 -18.09 12.74
N ALA A 267 -2.21 -17.91 11.82
CA ALA A 267 -3.40 -18.75 11.69
C ALA A 267 -3.18 -19.96 10.74
N TYR A 268 -1.96 -20.18 10.24
CA TYR A 268 -1.67 -21.17 9.20
C TYR A 268 -2.55 -21.00 7.94
N GLY A 269 -2.93 -19.77 7.66
CA GLY A 269 -3.85 -19.38 6.58
C GLY A 269 -5.32 -19.36 6.98
N PHE A 270 -6.14 -18.78 6.12
CA PHE A 270 -7.60 -18.69 6.30
C PHE A 270 -8.35 -19.34 5.14
N ARG A 271 -9.23 -20.26 5.45
CA ARG A 271 -10.19 -20.83 4.49
C ARG A 271 -11.41 -19.94 4.30
N ASN A 272 -11.86 -19.27 5.37
CA ASN A 272 -13.02 -18.37 5.39
C ASN A 272 -12.54 -16.92 5.40
N PHE A 273 -13.01 -16.14 4.40
CA PHE A 273 -12.63 -14.74 4.27
C PHE A 273 -13.23 -13.88 5.40
N GLU A 274 -14.45 -14.13 5.84
CA GLU A 274 -15.06 -13.34 6.91
C GLU A 274 -14.32 -13.52 8.25
N ASN A 275 -13.81 -14.72 8.54
CA ASN A 275 -12.97 -14.94 9.71
C ASN A 275 -11.63 -14.17 9.59
N TYR A 276 -11.05 -14.14 8.40
CA TYR A 276 -9.85 -13.33 8.13
C TYR A 276 -10.16 -11.84 8.31
N ARG A 277 -11.19 -11.33 7.63
CA ARG A 277 -11.63 -9.94 7.72
C ARG A 277 -11.87 -9.51 9.16
N LEU A 278 -12.58 -10.32 9.93
CA LEU A 278 -12.88 -10.05 11.33
C LEU A 278 -11.61 -9.90 12.16
N ARG A 279 -10.62 -10.79 12.00
CA ARG A 279 -9.32 -10.67 12.67
C ARG A 279 -8.55 -9.43 12.25
N VAL A 280 -8.52 -9.13 10.96
CA VAL A 280 -7.86 -7.91 10.47
C VAL A 280 -8.49 -6.67 11.09
N LEU A 281 -9.81 -6.57 11.10
CA LEU A 281 -10.50 -5.41 11.67
C LEU A 281 -10.25 -5.26 13.17
N THR A 282 -10.25 -6.34 13.92
CA THR A 282 -10.00 -6.29 15.37
C THR A 282 -8.55 -5.96 15.73
N HIS A 283 -7.57 -6.35 14.90
CA HIS A 283 -6.15 -6.09 15.15
C HIS A 283 -5.63 -4.79 14.52
N CYS A 284 -6.23 -4.36 13.43
CA CYS A 284 -5.75 -3.23 12.63
C CYS A 284 -6.77 -2.08 12.53
N GLY A 285 -8.06 -2.36 12.76
CA GLY A 285 -9.16 -1.39 12.70
C GLY A 285 -9.50 -0.75 14.03
N TRP A 286 -8.99 -1.29 15.13
CA TRP A 286 -9.16 -0.72 16.45
C TRP A 286 -8.19 0.45 16.65
N ASP A 287 -8.66 1.58 17.12
CA ASP A 287 -7.91 2.84 17.22
C ASP A 287 -6.86 2.89 18.33
N GLY A 288 -6.58 1.78 18.97
CA GLY A 288 -5.49 1.63 19.95
C GLY A 288 -5.74 2.31 21.29
N ILE A 289 -6.96 2.70 21.63
CA ILE A 289 -7.33 3.26 22.93
C ILE A 289 -6.87 2.34 24.07
N ILE A 290 -6.97 1.02 23.89
CA ILE A 290 -6.48 0.03 24.86
C ILE A 290 -4.97 0.15 25.09
N ASN A 291 -4.19 0.42 24.05
CA ASN A 291 -2.74 0.59 24.19
C ASN A 291 -2.35 1.88 24.92
N ARG A 292 -3.15 2.95 24.83
CA ARG A 292 -2.92 4.19 25.57
C ARG A 292 -3.18 4.04 27.07
N VAL A 293 -4.18 3.28 27.46
CA VAL A 293 -4.48 3.02 28.89
C VAL A 293 -3.37 2.19 29.54
N ARG A 294 -2.79 1.21 28.84
CA ARG A 294 -1.67 0.40 29.39
C ARG A 294 -0.35 1.16 29.52
N VAL A 295 -0.08 2.13 28.68
CA VAL A 295 1.17 2.94 28.75
C VAL A 295 1.16 3.91 29.95
N ASN A 296 -0.01 4.32 30.40
CA ASN A 296 -0.13 5.27 31.52
C ASN A 296 -0.31 4.61 32.91
N ALA A 297 -0.45 3.29 32.97
CA ALA A 297 -0.45 2.56 34.24
C ALA A 297 0.99 2.44 34.76
N ARG A 298 1.49 3.45 35.44
CA ARG A 298 2.65 3.28 36.32
C ARG A 298 2.31 2.21 37.35
N PRO A 299 3.14 1.19 37.56
CA PRO A 299 2.93 0.27 38.67
C PRO A 299 2.90 1.10 39.96
N PRO A 300 2.03 0.76 40.92
CA PRO A 300 2.03 1.41 42.22
C PRO A 300 3.45 1.28 42.81
N LEU A 301 4.03 2.39 43.20
CA LEU A 301 5.25 2.42 44.02
C LEU A 301 4.93 1.65 45.30
N ILE A 302 5.45 0.43 45.41
CA ILE A 302 5.47 -0.32 46.67
C ILE A 302 6.41 0.47 47.59
N GLY A 303 5.83 1.16 48.57
CA GLY A 303 6.56 1.75 49.66
C GLY A 303 7.01 0.68 50.67
#